data_8179685a91b0b88aaae2ee1dc642812f
#
_entry.id   8179685a91b0b88aaae2ee1dc642812f
#
_cell.length_a   1.000
_cell.length_b   1.000
_cell.length_c   1.000
_cell.angle_alpha   90.00
_cell.angle_beta   90.00
_cell.angle_gamma   90.00
#
_symmetry.space_group_name_H-M   'P 1'
#
loop_
_entity.id
_entity.type
_entity.pdbx_description
1 polymer ?
#
loop_
_entity_poly.entity_id
_entity_poly.type
_entity_poly.pdbx_seq_one_letter_code
_entity_poly.pdbx_strand_id
1 'polypeptide(L)'
;MTDDDPTVDPASGSDHGSDPDVDSDTDPDTDLEPDTRSGPRSTKPVVVVVEPETPGNIGTIARAMKNFGLTDLKLVDPPELEPDGEAYGFAGHAREDVLPNAETVTFEEVVETYHTVGCTAITGEDARRHVRFPYSTPVELRESLRTVETRTALVFGREGTGLDNDELRRLDEVCSIPADGDYPVLNLGQAATVLLYELRELTVDEYQLPDVELERATEADVERLHDYFERFLEHADHREYRRDRCETLFRRLLGRAHPTDREVHTLLGVFRKATDKLEFADDLAETYGESLYDEDAPRR
;
A
#
# COMPACT_ATOMS: atom_id res chain seq x y z
N MET A 1 53.81 -48.93 22.27
CA MET A 1 53.38 -50.31 22.15
C MET A 1 52.63 -50.31 20.83
N THR A 2 53.38 -50.53 19.83
CA THR A 2 53.54 -51.71 18.96
C THR A 2 52.46 -51.69 17.89
N ASP A 3 52.80 -51.29 16.71
CA ASP A 3 53.32 -52.14 15.61
C ASP A 3 52.14 -52.75 14.84
N ASP A 4 52.00 -52.82 13.57
CA ASP A 4 53.01 -52.92 12.51
C ASP A 4 52.26 -52.77 11.14
N ASP A 5 52.92 -52.17 10.18
CA ASP A 5 52.85 -52.35 8.72
C ASP A 5 53.27 -53.84 8.38
N PRO A 6 53.21 -54.43 7.21
CA PRO A 6 53.45 -53.82 5.89
C PRO A 6 52.92 -54.57 4.61
N THR A 7 53.16 -53.95 3.42
CA THR A 7 53.65 -54.56 2.13
C THR A 7 52.58 -55.26 1.24
N VAL A 8 52.65 -55.31 -0.09
CA VAL A 8 53.67 -55.22 -1.14
C VAL A 8 53.01 -55.06 -2.51
N ASP A 9 53.55 -54.25 -3.39
CA ASP A 9 53.54 -54.31 -4.85
C ASP A 9 53.94 -55.67 -5.42
N PRO A 10 53.96 -55.98 -6.74
CA PRO A 10 54.22 -55.16 -7.91
C PRO A 10 53.68 -55.62 -9.30
N ALA A 11 53.91 -54.73 -10.31
CA ALA A 11 54.44 -54.99 -11.67
C ALA A 11 53.56 -55.57 -12.77
N SER A 12 53.47 -55.06 -13.93
CA SER A 12 54.32 -54.78 -15.11
C SER A 12 53.39 -54.87 -16.33
N GLY A 13 53.54 -54.32 -17.45
CA GLY A 13 54.54 -53.67 -18.18
C GLY A 13 54.04 -53.33 -19.61
N SER A 14 54.75 -52.41 -20.24
CA SER A 14 55.17 -52.30 -21.66
C SER A 14 54.10 -52.27 -22.75
N ASP A 15 54.12 -51.53 -23.83
CA ASP A 15 55.22 -50.84 -24.54
C ASP A 15 54.63 -50.20 -25.83
N HIS A 16 55.27 -49.16 -26.36
CA HIS A 16 55.27 -48.62 -27.75
C HIS A 16 54.00 -47.95 -28.31
N GLY A 17 54.00 -46.80 -28.96
CA GLY A 17 55.06 -46.04 -29.58
C GLY A 17 54.46 -45.00 -30.52
N SER A 18 55.19 -43.89 -30.71
CA SER A 18 55.20 -43.01 -31.89
C SER A 18 54.24 -41.82 -31.98
N ASP A 19 54.78 -40.65 -31.75
CA ASP A 19 54.45 -39.33 -32.34
C ASP A 19 54.47 -39.33 -33.87
N PRO A 20 53.98 -38.36 -34.61
CA PRO A 20 54.29 -36.94 -34.44
C PRO A 20 53.16 -35.90 -34.75
N ASP A 21 53.40 -34.70 -34.24
CA ASP A 21 53.08 -33.34 -34.74
C ASP A 21 51.85 -33.06 -35.61
N VAL A 22 50.96 -32.20 -35.13
CA VAL A 22 50.45 -31.04 -35.92
C VAL A 22 50.02 -29.93 -34.94
N ASP A 23 50.64 -28.77 -35.10
CA ASP A 23 50.24 -27.47 -34.58
C ASP A 23 48.78 -27.14 -34.98
N SER A 24 48.00 -26.62 -34.07
CA SER A 24 47.00 -25.62 -34.38
C SER A 24 46.62 -24.82 -33.13
N ASP A 25 46.97 -23.56 -33.16
CA ASP A 25 46.50 -22.48 -32.34
C ASP A 25 44.97 -22.56 -32.16
N THR A 26 44.53 -22.66 -30.97
CA THR A 26 43.11 -22.35 -30.65
C THR A 26 43.09 -21.54 -29.36
N ASP A 27 42.68 -20.27 -29.50
CA ASP A 27 42.38 -19.35 -28.42
C ASP A 27 41.47 -20.00 -27.37
N PRO A 28 41.68 -19.78 -26.10
CA PRO A 28 40.71 -20.13 -25.09
C PRO A 28 39.61 -19.08 -25.11
N ASP A 29 38.51 -19.40 -25.81
CA ASP A 29 37.22 -18.75 -25.59
C ASP A 29 36.91 -18.84 -24.10
N THR A 30 36.97 -17.69 -23.44
CA THR A 30 36.50 -17.53 -22.07
C THR A 30 34.98 -17.59 -22.14
N ASP A 31 34.42 -18.78 -22.01
CA ASP A 31 33.02 -18.98 -21.70
C ASP A 31 32.73 -18.29 -20.34
N LEU A 32 32.32 -17.04 -20.42
CA LEU A 32 31.65 -16.35 -19.32
C LEU A 32 30.32 -17.05 -19.11
N GLU A 33 30.31 -17.99 -18.19
CA GLU A 33 29.08 -18.55 -17.65
C GLU A 33 28.17 -17.38 -17.25
N PRO A 34 26.91 -17.29 -17.76
CA PRO A 34 25.99 -16.24 -17.31
C PRO A 34 25.72 -16.43 -15.81
N ASP A 35 25.92 -15.37 -15.05
CA ASP A 35 25.61 -15.30 -13.62
C ASP A 35 24.14 -15.71 -13.38
N THR A 36 23.93 -16.95 -12.96
CA THR A 36 22.61 -17.56 -12.71
C THR A 36 21.98 -17.13 -11.39
N ARG A 37 22.43 -16.02 -10.77
CA ARG A 37 21.86 -15.49 -9.53
C ARG A 37 20.68 -14.53 -9.72
N SER A 38 20.20 -14.31 -10.94
CA SER A 38 19.01 -13.48 -11.16
C SER A 38 17.74 -14.33 -11.15
N GLY A 39 17.17 -14.52 -9.97
CA GLY A 39 15.73 -14.75 -9.84
C GLY A 39 14.96 -13.59 -10.51
N PRO A 40 13.63 -13.70 -10.73
CA PRO A 40 12.87 -12.62 -11.37
C PRO A 40 13.12 -11.32 -10.60
N ARG A 41 13.71 -10.32 -11.29
CA ARG A 41 14.01 -9.02 -10.69
C ARG A 41 12.70 -8.45 -10.19
N SER A 42 12.62 -8.15 -8.90
CA SER A 42 11.47 -7.47 -8.32
C SER A 42 11.22 -6.17 -9.08
N THR A 43 10.01 -5.97 -9.56
CA THR A 43 9.58 -4.72 -10.18
C THR A 43 9.29 -3.64 -9.15
N LYS A 44 9.22 -4.01 -7.87
CA LYS A 44 8.93 -3.09 -6.76
C LYS A 44 10.07 -2.09 -6.58
N PRO A 45 9.77 -0.84 -6.24
CA PRO A 45 10.78 0.19 -6.00
C PRO A 45 11.80 -0.21 -4.92
N VAL A 46 13.00 0.37 -5.02
CA VAL A 46 13.97 0.38 -3.93
C VAL A 46 13.85 1.70 -3.17
N VAL A 47 14.16 1.69 -1.89
CA VAL A 47 14.26 2.89 -1.08
C VAL A 47 15.72 3.22 -0.86
N VAL A 48 16.10 4.45 -1.15
CA VAL A 48 17.47 4.97 -1.01
C VAL A 48 17.46 6.11 -0.01
N VAL A 49 18.37 6.05 0.97
CA VAL A 49 18.55 7.16 1.93
C VAL A 49 19.99 7.66 1.83
N VAL A 50 20.12 8.93 1.52
CA VAL A 50 21.42 9.60 1.30
C VAL A 50 21.84 10.28 2.59
N GLU A 51 23.00 9.90 3.12
CA GLU A 51 23.64 10.43 4.32
C GLU A 51 22.65 10.64 5.48
N PRO A 52 21.93 9.59 5.92
CA PRO A 52 21.01 9.71 7.05
C PRO A 52 21.78 10.09 8.32
N GLU A 53 21.31 11.12 9.03
CA GLU A 53 21.97 11.64 10.22
C GLU A 53 21.55 10.87 11.49
N THR A 54 20.32 10.36 11.52
CA THR A 54 19.70 9.72 12.68
C THR A 54 19.39 8.25 12.40
N PRO A 55 20.07 7.28 13.07
CA PRO A 55 19.81 5.85 12.88
C PRO A 55 18.34 5.46 13.11
N GLY A 56 17.62 6.11 14.01
CA GLY A 56 16.20 5.86 14.29
C GLY A 56 15.30 6.15 13.08
N ASN A 57 15.64 7.10 12.21
CA ASN A 57 14.91 7.34 10.97
C ASN A 57 15.09 6.20 9.98
N ILE A 58 16.29 5.62 9.89
CA ILE A 58 16.54 4.43 9.06
C ILE A 58 15.66 3.27 9.54
N GLY A 59 15.57 3.05 10.85
CA GLY A 59 14.70 2.03 11.44
C GLY A 59 13.22 2.27 11.14
N THR A 60 12.78 3.53 11.25
CA THR A 60 11.40 3.94 10.93
C THR A 60 11.09 3.71 9.45
N ILE A 61 12.01 4.05 8.55
CA ILE A 61 11.88 3.82 7.10
C ILE A 61 11.80 2.31 6.82
N ALA A 62 12.70 1.52 7.38
CA ALA A 62 12.70 0.06 7.20
C ALA A 62 11.36 -0.55 7.65
N ARG A 63 10.79 -0.09 8.77
CA ARG A 63 9.48 -0.50 9.24
C ARG A 63 8.36 -0.10 8.26
N ALA A 64 8.38 1.12 7.75
CA ALA A 64 7.42 1.59 6.75
C ALA A 64 7.52 0.76 5.46
N MET A 65 8.73 0.48 4.99
CA MET A 65 8.98 -0.39 3.84
C MET A 65 8.31 -1.76 4.01
N LYS A 66 8.53 -2.41 5.15
CA LYS A 66 7.92 -3.71 5.45
C LYS A 66 6.39 -3.63 5.50
N ASN A 67 5.82 -2.57 6.06
CA ASN A 67 4.37 -2.35 6.09
C ASN A 67 3.78 -2.24 4.68
N PHE A 68 4.53 -1.74 3.72
CA PHE A 68 4.09 -1.52 2.34
C PHE A 68 4.74 -2.47 1.32
N GLY A 69 5.20 -3.64 1.77
CA GLY A 69 5.65 -4.73 0.91
C GLY A 69 6.99 -4.51 0.21
N LEU A 70 7.85 -3.65 0.75
CA LEU A 70 9.20 -3.37 0.26
C LEU A 70 10.26 -3.93 1.21
N THR A 71 11.35 -4.44 0.64
CA THR A 71 12.45 -5.03 1.41
C THR A 71 13.83 -4.53 1.01
N ASP A 72 13.95 -3.87 -0.14
CA ASP A 72 15.24 -3.47 -0.72
C ASP A 72 15.60 -2.04 -0.30
N LEU A 73 16.42 -1.91 0.74
CA LEU A 73 16.92 -0.67 1.30
C LEU A 73 18.36 -0.45 0.89
N LYS A 74 18.63 0.70 0.29
CA LYS A 74 19.98 1.16 -0.05
C LYS A 74 20.33 2.38 0.80
N LEU A 75 21.56 2.43 1.28
CA LEU A 75 22.07 3.52 2.11
C LEU A 75 23.32 4.11 1.45
N VAL A 76 23.34 5.41 1.28
CA VAL A 76 24.53 6.14 0.80
C VAL A 76 25.17 6.83 1.99
N ASP A 77 26.42 6.53 2.27
CA ASP A 77 27.19 7.06 3.39
C ASP A 77 26.43 7.05 4.75
N PRO A 78 25.88 5.88 5.17
CA PRO A 78 25.14 5.79 6.43
C PRO A 78 26.07 5.86 7.64
N PRO A 79 25.56 6.27 8.81
CA PRO A 79 26.24 6.05 10.08
C PRO A 79 26.33 4.55 10.38
N GLU A 80 27.21 4.18 11.30
CA GLU A 80 27.30 2.80 11.77
C GLU A 80 25.96 2.36 12.43
N LEU A 81 25.42 1.22 11.99
CA LEU A 81 24.17 0.67 12.51
C LEU A 81 24.46 -0.47 13.47
N GLU A 82 24.48 -0.17 14.75
CA GLU A 82 24.67 -1.17 15.78
C GLU A 82 23.45 -2.10 15.90
N PRO A 83 23.62 -3.43 16.00
CA PRO A 83 22.49 -4.39 16.06
C PRO A 83 21.50 -4.15 17.21
N ASP A 84 21.96 -3.60 18.35
CA ASP A 84 21.11 -3.22 19.48
C ASP A 84 20.87 -1.70 19.54
N GLY A 85 21.24 -0.99 18.47
CA GLY A 85 21.14 0.46 18.38
C GLY A 85 19.75 0.98 18.04
N GLU A 86 19.69 2.28 17.87
CA GLU A 86 18.43 3.01 17.67
C GLU A 86 17.70 2.55 16.39
N ALA A 87 18.41 2.30 15.28
CA ALA A 87 17.80 1.84 14.03
C ALA A 87 17.00 0.54 14.25
N TYR A 88 17.61 -0.45 14.91
CA TYR A 88 16.97 -1.72 15.22
C TYR A 88 15.82 -1.55 16.26
N GLY A 89 15.94 -0.57 17.15
CA GLY A 89 14.88 -0.20 18.11
C GLY A 89 13.59 0.25 17.42
N PHE A 90 13.68 1.08 16.39
CA PHE A 90 12.54 1.63 15.66
C PHE A 90 12.03 0.75 14.51
N ALA A 91 12.82 -0.21 14.04
CA ALA A 91 12.49 -1.04 12.88
C ALA A 91 11.34 -2.05 13.11
N GLY A 92 11.00 -2.35 14.36
CA GLY A 92 10.03 -3.42 14.65
C GLY A 92 10.49 -4.75 14.03
N HIS A 93 9.61 -5.46 13.31
CA HIS A 93 9.97 -6.71 12.64
C HIS A 93 10.87 -6.53 11.40
N ALA A 94 11.05 -5.31 10.89
CA ALA A 94 12.00 -5.05 9.81
C ALA A 94 13.47 -5.20 10.23
N ARG A 95 13.71 -5.35 11.55
CA ARG A 95 15.03 -5.73 12.10
C ARG A 95 15.51 -7.13 11.71
N GLU A 96 14.56 -7.99 11.29
CA GLU A 96 14.83 -9.39 10.99
C GLU A 96 15.19 -9.60 9.51
N ASP A 97 14.77 -8.70 8.63
CA ASP A 97 14.92 -8.83 7.19
C ASP A 97 15.40 -7.55 6.48
N VAL A 98 14.70 -6.42 6.64
CA VAL A 98 15.03 -5.20 5.86
C VAL A 98 16.38 -4.62 6.27
N LEU A 99 16.59 -4.37 7.57
CA LEU A 99 17.83 -3.76 8.05
C LEU A 99 19.06 -4.65 7.85
N PRO A 100 19.03 -5.96 8.16
CA PRO A 100 20.20 -6.82 7.94
C PRO A 100 20.58 -6.97 6.47
N ASN A 101 19.64 -6.78 5.55
CA ASN A 101 19.85 -6.85 4.12
C ASN A 101 20.04 -5.48 3.46
N ALA A 102 20.09 -4.40 4.24
CA ALA A 102 20.37 -3.07 3.71
C ALA A 102 21.80 -3.03 3.14
N GLU A 103 21.91 -2.52 1.92
CA GLU A 103 23.19 -2.44 1.23
C GLU A 103 23.71 -1.00 1.24
N THR A 104 25.00 -0.84 1.52
CA THR A 104 25.67 0.44 1.33
C THR A 104 26.12 0.56 -0.12
N VAL A 105 25.68 1.64 -0.78
CA VAL A 105 25.95 1.92 -2.19
C VAL A 105 26.43 3.37 -2.35
N THR A 106 27.00 3.69 -3.49
CA THR A 106 27.31 5.07 -3.86
C THR A 106 26.12 5.74 -4.53
N PHE A 107 26.02 7.06 -4.44
CA PHE A 107 24.97 7.82 -5.16
C PHE A 107 25.08 7.63 -6.68
N GLU A 108 26.31 7.47 -7.20
CA GLU A 108 26.57 7.16 -8.62
C GLU A 108 25.90 5.86 -9.06
N GLU A 109 26.10 4.77 -8.31
CA GLU A 109 25.50 3.47 -8.60
C GLU A 109 23.96 3.54 -8.61
N VAL A 110 23.36 4.36 -7.74
CA VAL A 110 21.91 4.57 -7.72
C VAL A 110 21.42 5.23 -9.01
N VAL A 111 22.08 6.31 -9.43
CA VAL A 111 21.67 7.07 -10.63
C VAL A 111 21.91 6.27 -11.93
N GLU A 112 22.95 5.43 -11.98
CA GLU A 112 23.25 4.61 -13.14
C GLU A 112 22.36 3.36 -13.27
N THR A 113 21.77 2.90 -12.14
CA THR A 113 21.06 1.61 -12.10
C THR A 113 19.56 1.74 -12.19
N TYR A 114 18.98 2.82 -11.64
CA TYR A 114 17.56 2.96 -11.40
C TYR A 114 16.96 4.19 -12.12
N HIS A 115 15.66 4.13 -12.37
CA HIS A 115 14.86 5.34 -12.57
C HIS A 115 14.69 6.03 -11.22
N THR A 116 15.18 7.23 -11.08
CA THR A 116 15.36 7.88 -9.78
C THR A 116 14.31 8.96 -9.50
N VAL A 117 13.73 8.93 -8.30
CA VAL A 117 12.75 9.91 -7.82
C VAL A 117 13.27 10.56 -6.55
N GLY A 118 13.63 11.84 -6.60
CA GLY A 118 14.09 12.61 -5.44
C GLY A 118 12.92 13.18 -4.64
N CYS A 119 12.90 12.88 -3.33
CA CYS A 119 11.86 13.37 -2.42
C CYS A 119 12.32 14.67 -1.74
N THR A 120 11.54 15.74 -1.86
CA THR A 120 11.85 17.04 -1.26
C THR A 120 10.61 17.74 -0.71
N ALA A 121 10.76 18.44 0.41
CA ALA A 121 9.71 19.32 0.96
C ALA A 121 9.70 20.71 0.31
N ILE A 122 10.79 21.09 -0.34
CA ILE A 122 10.96 22.42 -0.92
C ILE A 122 10.85 22.32 -2.44
N THR A 123 9.89 23.02 -3.01
CA THR A 123 9.66 23.10 -4.46
C THR A 123 9.91 24.50 -4.98
N GLY A 124 10.01 24.65 -6.31
CA GLY A 124 10.14 25.94 -6.98
C GLY A 124 8.96 26.17 -7.92
N GLU A 125 8.66 27.45 -8.18
CA GLU A 125 7.58 27.86 -9.09
C GLU A 125 8.06 28.12 -10.53
N ASP A 126 9.37 28.26 -10.76
CA ASP A 126 9.95 28.61 -12.04
C ASP A 126 10.83 27.50 -12.61
N ALA A 127 10.29 26.79 -13.62
CA ALA A 127 10.99 25.75 -14.36
C ALA A 127 12.36 26.15 -14.95
N ARG A 128 12.60 27.44 -15.15
CA ARG A 128 13.83 27.95 -15.76
C ARG A 128 14.95 28.16 -14.74
N ARG A 129 14.62 28.22 -13.47
CA ARG A 129 15.54 28.66 -12.40
C ARG A 129 15.63 27.69 -11.22
N HIS A 130 14.73 26.71 -11.12
CA HIS A 130 14.67 25.86 -9.94
C HIS A 130 14.84 24.39 -10.30
N VAL A 131 15.86 23.76 -9.73
CA VAL A 131 16.19 22.34 -9.93
C VAL A 131 15.09 21.40 -9.39
N ARG A 132 14.18 21.92 -8.55
CA ARG A 132 13.05 21.19 -7.94
C ARG A 132 11.73 21.43 -8.68
N PHE A 133 11.80 21.76 -9.95
CA PHE A 133 10.65 21.92 -10.83
C PHE A 133 10.97 21.34 -12.23
N PRO A 134 10.07 20.59 -12.88
CA PRO A 134 8.75 20.18 -12.39
C PRO A 134 8.83 19.19 -11.23
N TYR A 135 7.75 19.10 -10.46
CA TYR A 135 7.60 18.10 -9.40
C TYR A 135 6.22 17.43 -9.51
N SER A 136 6.12 16.22 -8.99
CA SER A 136 4.88 15.47 -8.86
C SER A 136 4.46 15.36 -7.40
N THR A 137 3.18 15.34 -7.14
CA THR A 137 2.64 14.86 -5.87
C THR A 137 2.75 13.33 -5.78
N PRO A 138 2.67 12.70 -4.60
CA PRO A 138 2.69 11.24 -4.49
C PRO A 138 1.63 10.52 -5.34
N VAL A 139 0.45 11.12 -5.50
CA VAL A 139 -0.63 10.57 -6.33
C VAL A 139 -0.26 10.63 -7.83
N GLU A 140 0.26 11.76 -8.30
CA GLU A 140 0.73 11.91 -9.69
C GLU A 140 1.93 11.01 -9.97
N LEU A 141 2.87 10.90 -9.02
CA LEU A 141 4.00 9.98 -9.12
C LEU A 141 3.54 8.53 -9.26
N ARG A 142 2.56 8.09 -8.48
CA ARG A 142 2.00 6.74 -8.59
C ARG A 142 1.54 6.43 -10.02
N GLU A 143 0.86 7.36 -10.67
CA GLU A 143 0.41 7.19 -12.05
C GLU A 143 1.57 7.21 -13.04
N SER A 144 2.59 8.09 -12.84
CA SER A 144 3.81 8.12 -13.66
C SER A 144 4.53 6.77 -13.61
N LEU A 145 4.76 6.24 -12.41
CA LEU A 145 5.52 5.00 -12.21
C LEU A 145 4.87 3.76 -12.81
N ARG A 146 3.57 3.77 -13.12
CA ARG A 146 2.91 2.67 -13.84
C ARG A 146 3.44 2.47 -15.27
N THR A 147 4.06 3.49 -15.84
CA THR A 147 4.59 3.49 -17.21
C THR A 147 6.11 3.33 -17.29
N VAL A 148 6.78 3.34 -16.14
CA VAL A 148 8.24 3.21 -16.06
C VAL A 148 8.62 1.73 -16.12
N GLU A 149 9.42 1.36 -17.10
CA GLU A 149 9.88 -0.03 -17.30
C GLU A 149 11.11 -0.38 -16.42
N THR A 150 11.94 0.63 -16.14
CA THR A 150 13.12 0.48 -15.28
C THR A 150 12.71 0.48 -13.82
N ARG A 151 13.35 -0.34 -13.01
CA ARG A 151 13.12 -0.36 -11.58
C ARG A 151 13.38 1.01 -10.96
N THR A 152 12.44 1.50 -10.15
CA THR A 152 12.50 2.85 -9.56
C THR A 152 13.26 2.85 -8.23
N ALA A 153 14.04 3.91 -7.99
CA ALA A 153 14.61 4.25 -6.70
C ALA A 153 13.94 5.50 -6.11
N LEU A 154 13.36 5.35 -4.92
CA LEU A 154 12.80 6.46 -4.14
C LEU A 154 13.91 7.02 -3.25
N VAL A 155 14.43 8.19 -3.60
CA VAL A 155 15.64 8.77 -3.00
C VAL A 155 15.26 9.83 -1.98
N PHE A 156 15.62 9.59 -0.72
CA PHE A 156 15.45 10.51 0.39
C PHE A 156 16.80 11.09 0.81
N GLY A 157 16.84 12.36 1.15
CA GLY A 157 18.06 13.03 1.60
C GLY A 157 18.19 13.07 3.13
N ARG A 158 19.16 13.84 3.58
CA ARG A 158 19.48 14.12 4.99
C ARG A 158 18.31 14.79 5.72
N GLU A 159 18.19 14.56 7.02
CA GLU A 159 17.12 15.13 7.84
C GLU A 159 17.17 16.67 7.87
N GLY A 160 18.36 17.23 8.05
CA GLY A 160 18.52 18.69 8.22
C GLY A 160 18.43 19.47 6.92
N THR A 161 18.95 18.95 5.81
CA THR A 161 19.13 19.69 4.56
C THR A 161 18.43 19.08 3.35
N GLY A 162 17.99 17.82 3.45
CA GLY A 162 17.43 17.05 2.34
C GLY A 162 18.48 16.69 1.29
N LEU A 163 18.02 16.50 0.07
CA LEU A 163 18.89 16.36 -1.11
C LEU A 163 19.39 17.73 -1.54
N ASP A 164 20.67 17.82 -1.86
CA ASP A 164 21.23 19.05 -2.38
C ASP A 164 20.88 19.30 -3.86
N ASN A 165 21.27 20.46 -4.39
CA ASN A 165 20.91 20.82 -5.75
C ASN A 165 21.71 20.04 -6.81
N ASP A 166 22.89 19.56 -6.49
CA ASP A 166 23.71 18.79 -7.43
C ASP A 166 23.22 17.33 -7.49
N GLU A 167 22.78 16.79 -6.35
CA GLU A 167 22.08 15.50 -6.30
C GLU A 167 20.77 15.56 -7.10
N LEU A 168 19.91 16.55 -6.83
CA LEU A 168 18.61 16.68 -7.51
C LEU A 168 18.72 16.87 -9.03
N ARG A 169 19.79 17.51 -9.54
CA ARG A 169 20.01 17.64 -10.99
C ARG A 169 20.30 16.32 -11.68
N ARG A 170 20.65 15.31 -10.93
CA ARG A 170 21.01 13.98 -11.45
C ARG A 170 19.88 12.98 -11.37
N LEU A 171 18.76 13.36 -10.72
CA LEU A 171 17.59 12.52 -10.59
C LEU A 171 16.59 12.76 -11.72
N ASP A 172 15.84 11.73 -12.10
CA ASP A 172 14.92 11.76 -13.24
C ASP A 172 13.63 12.50 -12.92
N GLU A 173 13.09 12.31 -11.72
CA GLU A 173 11.86 12.96 -11.25
C GLU A 173 12.05 13.55 -9.84
N VAL A 174 11.20 14.53 -9.52
CA VAL A 174 11.11 15.11 -8.19
C VAL A 174 9.70 14.93 -7.65
N CYS A 175 9.59 14.43 -6.41
CA CYS A 175 8.32 14.27 -5.71
C CYS A 175 8.28 15.17 -4.47
N SER A 176 7.14 15.82 -4.27
CA SER A 176 6.89 16.62 -3.07
C SER A 176 5.55 16.25 -2.45
N ILE A 177 5.56 15.98 -1.15
CA ILE A 177 4.35 15.69 -0.37
C ILE A 177 3.67 17.02 -0.03
N PRO A 178 2.41 17.24 -0.44
CA PRO A 178 1.67 18.42 -0.03
C PRO A 178 1.49 18.45 1.50
N ALA A 179 1.94 19.53 2.11
CA ALA A 179 1.82 19.77 3.55
C ALA A 179 1.42 21.24 3.80
N ASP A 180 1.24 21.61 5.07
CA ASP A 180 0.91 22.98 5.44
C ASP A 180 2.01 23.95 4.99
N GLY A 181 1.60 25.07 4.41
CA GLY A 181 2.53 26.08 3.86
C GLY A 181 3.45 26.72 4.90
N ASP A 182 3.00 26.81 6.15
CA ASP A 182 3.79 27.37 7.25
C ASP A 182 4.73 26.34 7.87
N TYR A 183 4.46 25.02 7.68
CA TYR A 183 5.29 23.95 8.20
C TYR A 183 5.34 22.72 7.25
N PRO A 184 5.99 22.88 6.08
CA PRO A 184 5.95 21.86 5.03
C PRO A 184 6.92 20.69 5.23
N VAL A 185 7.91 20.83 6.12
CA VAL A 185 8.97 19.83 6.30
C VAL A 185 8.51 18.72 7.23
N LEU A 186 8.40 17.50 6.69
CA LEU A 186 8.13 16.29 7.47
C LEU A 186 9.44 15.68 7.98
N ASN A 187 9.38 14.98 9.12
CA ASN A 187 10.46 14.09 9.53
C ASN A 187 10.70 13.05 8.43
N LEU A 188 11.96 12.63 8.25
CA LEU A 188 12.37 11.73 7.18
C LEU A 188 11.59 10.41 7.18
N GLY A 189 11.42 9.76 8.34
CA GLY A 189 10.62 8.54 8.47
C GLY A 189 9.13 8.74 8.18
N GLN A 190 8.59 9.92 8.55
CA GLN A 190 7.20 10.30 8.23
C GLN A 190 7.03 10.53 6.73
N ALA A 191 7.93 11.26 6.09
CA ALA A 191 7.90 11.50 4.65
C ALA A 191 7.94 10.19 3.87
N ALA A 192 8.85 9.28 4.23
CA ALA A 192 8.91 7.95 3.64
C ALA A 192 7.60 7.17 3.85
N THR A 193 7.04 7.18 5.06
CA THR A 193 5.78 6.48 5.36
C THR A 193 4.62 6.99 4.51
N VAL A 194 4.47 8.31 4.36
CA VAL A 194 3.40 8.92 3.56
C VAL A 194 3.56 8.55 2.08
N LEU A 195 4.77 8.68 1.54
CA LEU A 195 5.03 8.34 0.14
C LEU A 195 4.77 6.86 -0.13
N LEU A 196 5.29 5.96 0.70
CA LEU A 196 5.09 4.52 0.54
C LEU A 196 3.62 4.10 0.69
N TYR A 197 2.86 4.77 1.56
CA TYR A 197 1.42 4.57 1.66
C TYR A 197 0.70 4.93 0.35
N GLU A 198 1.04 6.06 -0.27
CA GLU A 198 0.44 6.44 -1.55
C GLU A 198 0.83 5.50 -2.70
N LEU A 199 2.04 4.97 -2.67
CA LEU A 199 2.53 4.03 -3.67
C LEU A 199 2.16 2.56 -3.40
N ARG A 200 1.41 2.25 -2.33
CA ARG A 200 1.10 0.88 -1.90
C ARG A 200 0.40 0.02 -2.97
N GLU A 201 -0.37 0.63 -3.87
CA GLU A 201 -0.99 -0.08 -4.99
C GLU A 201 0.02 -0.68 -5.98
N LEU A 202 1.27 -0.18 -5.98
CA LEU A 202 2.37 -0.68 -6.81
C LEU A 202 3.23 -1.72 -6.07
N THR A 203 3.05 -1.86 -4.76
CA THR A 203 3.99 -2.61 -3.90
C THR A 203 3.36 -3.69 -3.05
N VAL A 204 2.07 -3.59 -2.73
CA VAL A 204 1.32 -4.54 -1.89
C VAL A 204 0.41 -5.36 -2.77
N ASP A 205 0.62 -6.67 -2.77
CA ASP A 205 -0.16 -7.61 -3.58
C ASP A 205 -1.51 -7.94 -2.93
N GLU A 206 -1.54 -8.05 -1.60
CA GLU A 206 -2.76 -8.31 -0.82
C GLU A 206 -2.82 -7.39 0.41
N TYR A 207 -3.98 -6.79 0.62
CA TYR A 207 -4.23 -5.98 1.82
C TYR A 207 -4.75 -6.85 2.96
N GLN A 208 -4.44 -6.46 4.21
CA GLN A 208 -4.97 -7.11 5.41
C GLN A 208 -6.48 -6.87 5.63
N LEU A 209 -7.06 -5.94 4.90
CA LEU A 209 -8.49 -5.68 4.97
C LEU A 209 -9.23 -6.80 4.23
N PRO A 210 -10.26 -7.41 4.86
CA PRO A 210 -11.07 -8.38 4.14
C PRO A 210 -11.76 -7.69 2.96
N ASP A 211 -11.80 -8.38 1.84
CA ASP A 211 -12.57 -7.95 0.67
C ASP A 211 -14.05 -8.19 0.99
N VAL A 212 -14.67 -7.20 1.63
CA VAL A 212 -16.07 -7.23 1.97
C VAL A 212 -16.84 -6.63 0.80
N GLU A 213 -17.28 -7.47 -0.12
CA GLU A 213 -18.31 -7.09 -1.07
C GLU A 213 -19.61 -6.82 -0.29
N LEU A 214 -19.90 -5.56 -0.06
CA LEU A 214 -21.21 -5.14 0.43
C LEU A 214 -22.19 -5.22 -0.74
N GLU A 215 -22.90 -6.34 -0.85
CA GLU A 215 -24.01 -6.47 -1.81
C GLU A 215 -25.02 -5.34 -1.55
N ARG A 216 -25.20 -4.49 -2.54
CA ARG A 216 -26.24 -3.46 -2.50
C ARG A 216 -27.59 -4.11 -2.67
N ALA A 217 -28.60 -3.57 -1.98
CA ALA A 217 -29.97 -4.00 -2.17
C ALA A 217 -30.39 -3.83 -3.64
N THR A 218 -31.22 -4.76 -4.11
CA THR A 218 -31.83 -4.63 -5.42
C THR A 218 -32.85 -3.50 -5.42
N GLU A 219 -33.05 -2.86 -6.57
CA GLU A 219 -34.11 -1.84 -6.72
C GLU A 219 -35.49 -2.38 -6.34
N ALA A 220 -35.75 -3.68 -6.60
CA ALA A 220 -36.99 -4.33 -6.24
C ALA A 220 -37.17 -4.44 -4.70
N ASP A 221 -36.11 -4.68 -3.95
CA ASP A 221 -36.17 -4.75 -2.49
C ASP A 221 -36.30 -3.36 -1.87
N VAL A 222 -35.64 -2.35 -2.48
CA VAL A 222 -35.80 -0.94 -2.09
C VAL A 222 -37.21 -0.46 -2.35
N GLU A 223 -37.82 -0.77 -3.51
CA GLU A 223 -39.23 -0.40 -3.78
C GLU A 223 -40.18 -1.13 -2.80
N ARG A 224 -39.98 -2.40 -2.53
CA ARG A 224 -40.72 -3.15 -1.51
C ARG A 224 -40.64 -2.48 -0.13
N LEU A 225 -39.47 -1.95 0.22
CA LEU A 225 -39.28 -1.20 1.47
C LEU A 225 -40.09 0.08 1.48
N HIS A 226 -40.20 0.77 0.34
CA HIS A 226 -41.02 1.97 0.20
C HIS A 226 -42.50 1.61 0.36
N ASP A 227 -42.99 0.54 -0.26
CA ASP A 227 -44.38 0.07 -0.14
C ASP A 227 -44.76 -0.24 1.33
N TYR A 228 -43.84 -0.92 2.07
CA TYR A 228 -44.10 -1.19 3.50
C TYR A 228 -44.04 0.07 4.36
N PHE A 229 -43.20 1.05 4.00
CA PHE A 229 -43.17 2.32 4.71
C PHE A 229 -44.42 3.17 4.46
N GLU A 230 -44.95 3.19 3.24
CA GLU A 230 -46.23 3.84 2.88
C GLU A 230 -47.39 3.22 3.69
N ARG A 231 -47.56 1.90 3.67
CA ARG A 231 -48.56 1.19 4.47
C ARG A 231 -48.42 1.46 5.97
N PHE A 232 -47.17 1.49 6.48
CA PHE A 232 -46.93 1.86 7.87
C PHE A 232 -47.45 3.25 8.19
N LEU A 233 -47.22 4.23 7.31
CA LEU A 233 -47.69 5.60 7.50
C LEU A 233 -49.22 5.70 7.44
N GLU A 234 -49.91 4.87 6.66
CA GLU A 234 -51.36 4.80 6.59
C GLU A 234 -51.97 4.42 7.94
N HIS A 235 -51.46 3.32 8.52
CA HIS A 235 -51.96 2.80 9.81
C HIS A 235 -51.42 3.59 11.03
N ALA A 236 -50.35 4.37 10.86
CA ALA A 236 -49.83 5.23 11.92
C ALA A 236 -50.58 6.60 12.06
N ASP A 237 -51.75 6.72 11.50
CA ASP A 237 -52.61 7.90 11.53
C ASP A 237 -51.91 9.22 11.13
N HIS A 238 -51.08 9.14 10.14
CA HIS A 238 -50.41 10.31 9.59
C HIS A 238 -51.36 11.05 8.65
N ARG A 239 -51.54 12.37 8.84
CA ARG A 239 -52.34 13.20 7.94
C ARG A 239 -51.80 13.12 6.51
N GLU A 240 -52.70 12.95 5.52
CA GLU A 240 -52.38 12.70 4.11
C GLU A 240 -51.28 13.63 3.55
N TYR A 241 -51.38 14.96 3.78
CA TYR A 241 -50.35 15.91 3.32
C TYR A 241 -48.96 15.73 3.95
N ARG A 242 -48.86 15.03 5.07
CA ARG A 242 -47.58 14.69 5.71
C ARG A 242 -47.01 13.38 5.23
N ARG A 243 -47.86 12.42 4.81
CA ARG A 243 -47.42 11.13 4.27
C ARG A 243 -46.58 11.34 3.05
N ASP A 244 -47.03 12.04 2.01
CA ASP A 244 -46.28 12.35 0.78
C ASP A 244 -44.91 12.94 1.07
N ARG A 245 -44.83 13.80 2.09
CA ARG A 245 -43.58 14.42 2.49
C ARG A 245 -42.64 13.42 3.17
N CYS A 246 -43.17 12.53 4.01
CA CYS A 246 -42.40 11.50 4.69
C CYS A 246 -41.86 10.45 3.68
N GLU A 247 -42.68 10.01 2.76
CA GLU A 247 -42.34 9.09 1.68
C GLU A 247 -41.25 9.67 0.80
N THR A 248 -41.43 10.92 0.34
CA THR A 248 -40.39 11.61 -0.44
C THR A 248 -39.09 11.75 0.32
N LEU A 249 -39.14 12.07 1.61
CA LEU A 249 -37.97 12.18 2.47
C LEU A 249 -37.26 10.82 2.61
N PHE A 250 -38.03 9.77 2.91
CA PHE A 250 -37.49 8.42 3.10
C PHE A 250 -36.85 7.91 1.83
N ARG A 251 -37.48 8.05 0.67
CA ARG A 251 -36.97 7.71 -0.64
C ARG A 251 -35.63 8.42 -0.92
N ARG A 252 -35.55 9.71 -0.65
CA ARG A 252 -34.32 10.49 -0.84
C ARG A 252 -33.19 10.12 0.14
N LEU A 253 -33.54 9.73 1.36
CA LEU A 253 -32.56 9.25 2.35
C LEU A 253 -31.97 7.92 1.92
N LEU A 254 -32.79 6.95 1.54
CA LEU A 254 -32.34 5.65 1.06
C LEU A 254 -31.51 5.77 -0.24
N GLY A 255 -31.96 6.59 -1.19
CA GLY A 255 -31.24 6.80 -2.43
C GLY A 255 -29.83 7.38 -2.23
N ARG A 256 -29.61 8.21 -1.20
CA ARG A 256 -28.29 8.74 -0.85
C ARG A 256 -27.47 7.77 -0.01
N ALA A 257 -28.11 6.92 0.78
CA ALA A 257 -27.44 5.96 1.65
C ALA A 257 -26.87 4.77 0.88
N HIS A 258 -27.42 4.48 -0.31
CA HIS A 258 -27.07 3.28 -1.08
C HIS A 258 -27.06 2.03 -0.20
N PRO A 259 -28.20 1.65 0.41
CA PRO A 259 -28.22 0.64 1.45
C PRO A 259 -27.83 -0.74 0.91
N THR A 260 -27.26 -1.54 1.79
CA THR A 260 -26.97 -2.95 1.54
C THR A 260 -28.22 -3.80 1.59
N ASP A 261 -28.20 -4.97 0.98
CA ASP A 261 -29.27 -5.97 1.03
C ASP A 261 -29.71 -6.27 2.48
N ARG A 262 -28.74 -6.47 3.37
CA ARG A 262 -29.00 -6.74 4.78
C ARG A 262 -29.71 -5.58 5.50
N GLU A 263 -29.36 -4.34 5.18
CA GLU A 263 -29.99 -3.15 5.77
C GLU A 263 -31.43 -3.03 5.32
N VAL A 264 -31.70 -3.21 4.02
CA VAL A 264 -33.05 -3.17 3.46
C VAL A 264 -33.91 -4.28 4.05
N HIS A 265 -33.43 -5.53 4.09
CA HIS A 265 -34.15 -6.66 4.69
C HIS A 265 -34.42 -6.45 6.19
N THR A 266 -33.52 -5.81 6.92
CA THR A 266 -33.72 -5.47 8.33
C THR A 266 -34.86 -4.46 8.48
N LEU A 267 -34.87 -3.39 7.68
CA LEU A 267 -35.91 -2.37 7.70
C LEU A 267 -37.26 -2.93 7.23
N LEU A 268 -37.28 -3.74 6.19
CA LEU A 268 -38.47 -4.49 5.75
C LEU A 268 -39.07 -5.30 6.90
N GLY A 269 -38.25 -6.01 7.66
CA GLY A 269 -38.71 -6.77 8.82
C GLY A 269 -39.33 -5.89 9.93
N VAL A 270 -38.78 -4.69 10.13
CA VAL A 270 -39.27 -3.73 11.12
C VAL A 270 -40.63 -3.17 10.68
N PHE A 271 -40.69 -2.63 9.46
CA PHE A 271 -41.95 -2.00 8.96
C PHE A 271 -43.05 -3.03 8.82
N ARG A 272 -42.79 -4.21 8.27
CA ARG A 272 -43.81 -5.27 8.20
C ARG A 272 -44.40 -5.59 9.57
N LYS A 273 -43.56 -5.84 10.59
CA LYS A 273 -44.04 -6.15 11.93
C LYS A 273 -44.79 -5.00 12.58
N ALA A 274 -44.41 -3.75 12.29
CA ALA A 274 -45.08 -2.59 12.80
C ALA A 274 -46.47 -2.43 12.14
N THR A 275 -46.51 -2.56 10.80
CA THR A 275 -47.79 -2.50 10.04
C THR A 275 -48.76 -3.59 10.48
N ASP A 276 -48.31 -4.86 10.54
CA ASP A 276 -49.14 -6.01 10.98
C ASP A 276 -49.80 -5.75 12.37
N LYS A 277 -49.05 -5.09 13.28
CA LYS A 277 -49.58 -4.76 14.62
C LYS A 277 -50.59 -3.60 14.59
N LEU A 278 -50.35 -2.60 13.75
CA LEU A 278 -51.26 -1.46 13.61
C LEU A 278 -52.55 -1.90 12.90
N GLU A 279 -52.46 -2.68 11.82
CA GLU A 279 -53.62 -3.26 11.14
C GLU A 279 -54.48 -4.10 12.12
N PHE A 280 -53.85 -4.94 12.92
CA PHE A 280 -54.55 -5.74 13.94
C PHE A 280 -55.24 -4.83 15.01
N ALA A 281 -54.60 -3.74 15.38
CA ALA A 281 -55.18 -2.80 16.32
C ALA A 281 -56.36 -2.03 15.72
N ASP A 282 -56.26 -1.64 14.46
CA ASP A 282 -57.36 -0.99 13.71
C ASP A 282 -58.56 -1.95 13.57
N ASP A 283 -58.35 -3.21 13.21
CA ASP A 283 -59.39 -4.25 13.14
C ASP A 283 -60.10 -4.46 14.49
N LEU A 284 -59.34 -4.42 15.59
CA LEU A 284 -59.90 -4.54 16.93
C LEU A 284 -60.78 -3.31 17.29
N ALA A 285 -60.28 -2.10 16.99
CA ALA A 285 -61.02 -0.86 17.22
C ALA A 285 -62.32 -0.82 16.42
N GLU A 286 -62.30 -1.24 15.16
CA GLU A 286 -63.51 -1.35 14.32
C GLU A 286 -64.49 -2.40 14.88
N THR A 287 -64.00 -3.54 15.36
CA THR A 287 -64.82 -4.62 15.91
C THR A 287 -65.49 -4.24 17.23
N TYR A 288 -64.80 -3.53 18.12
CA TYR A 288 -65.29 -3.21 19.46
C TYR A 288 -65.79 -1.77 19.57
N GLY A 289 -65.73 -0.94 18.51
CA GLY A 289 -66.22 0.43 18.50
C GLY A 289 -65.45 1.39 19.38
N GLU A 290 -64.22 1.06 19.73
CA GLU A 290 -63.32 1.92 20.51
C GLU A 290 -62.28 2.56 19.57
N SER A 291 -62.15 3.89 19.64
CA SER A 291 -61.02 4.57 18.98
C SER A 291 -59.75 4.36 19.78
N LEU A 292 -58.72 3.81 19.14
CA LEU A 292 -57.41 3.61 19.76
C LEU A 292 -56.60 4.90 19.90
N TYR A 293 -57.06 5.97 19.25
CA TYR A 293 -56.38 7.25 19.28
C TYR A 293 -57.33 8.29 19.93
N ASP A 294 -56.98 8.72 21.12
CA ASP A 294 -57.61 9.89 21.77
C ASP A 294 -57.12 11.15 21.06
N GLU A 295 -57.96 11.74 20.19
CA GLU A 295 -57.65 12.98 19.46
C GLU A 295 -57.35 14.16 20.39
N ASP A 296 -57.78 14.11 21.67
CA ASP A 296 -57.64 15.16 22.66
C ASP A 296 -56.49 14.95 23.64
N ALA A 297 -55.72 13.86 23.50
CA ALA A 297 -54.60 13.61 24.37
C ALA A 297 -53.48 14.67 24.23
N PRO A 298 -53.00 15.28 25.31
CA PRO A 298 -51.97 16.32 25.22
C PRO A 298 -50.69 15.72 24.70
N ARG A 299 -50.22 16.23 23.57
CA ARG A 299 -48.94 15.86 22.96
C ARG A 299 -47.79 16.21 23.88
N ARG A 300 -47.05 15.22 24.37
CA ARG A 300 -45.81 15.40 25.10
C ARG A 300 -44.64 15.73 24.18
#